data_4142c0872be784afc35c0ca3e38293a2
#
_entry.id   4142c0872be784afc35c0ca3e38293a2
#
_cell.length_a   1.000
_cell.length_b   1.000
_cell.length_c   1.000
_cell.angle_alpha   90.00
_cell.angle_beta   90.00
_cell.angle_gamma   90.00
#
_symmetry.space_group_name_H-M   'P 1'
#
loop_
_entity.id
_entity.type
_entity.pdbx_description
1 polymer ?
#
loop_
_entity_poly.entity_id
_entity_poly.type
_entity_poly.pdbx_seq_one_letter_code
_entity_poly.pdbx_strand_id
1 'polypeptide(L)'
;MIDKIFKKDLPDEEALPFPADWVKTQPRKVEDILSGLSVEEQVRCVLGLDPQLQQNLLMLSEKAVEVTQALPAEEVYNLIKEVGREDSLLVLSMASPDQLQYFFDV
;
A
#
# COMPACT_ATOMS: atom_id res chain seq x y z
N MET A 1 -3.70 17.76 -23.68
CA MET A 1 -2.44 17.19 -24.05
C MET A 1 -1.47 17.26 -22.94
N ILE A 2 -1.08 18.46 -22.61
CA ILE A 2 -0.17 18.63 -21.51
C ILE A 2 -0.71 18.06 -20.25
N ASP A 3 -2.00 18.17 -20.08
CA ASP A 3 -2.63 17.61 -18.89
C ASP A 3 -2.40 16.13 -18.75
N LYS A 4 -2.42 15.43 -19.86
CA LYS A 4 -2.21 14.01 -19.81
C LYS A 4 -0.81 13.67 -19.41
N ILE A 5 0.14 14.43 -19.92
CA ILE A 5 1.53 14.21 -19.55
C ILE A 5 1.71 14.45 -18.08
N PHE A 6 1.11 15.51 -17.60
CA PHE A 6 1.12 15.81 -16.20
C PHE A 6 0.61 14.68 -15.36
N LYS A 7 -0.52 14.12 -15.75
CA LYS A 7 -1.13 13.06 -14.99
C LYS A 7 -0.25 11.85 -14.93
N LYS A 8 0.52 11.61 -15.96
CA LYS A 8 1.46 10.51 -15.94
C LYS A 8 2.52 10.73 -14.88
N ASP A 9 2.88 11.98 -14.67
CA ASP A 9 3.88 12.31 -13.68
C ASP A 9 3.34 12.30 -12.28
N LEU A 10 2.01 12.19 -12.14
CA LEU A 10 1.38 12.14 -10.83
C LEU A 10 0.78 10.75 -10.66
N PRO A 11 1.62 9.77 -10.40
CA PRO A 11 1.19 8.37 -10.44
C PRO A 11 0.16 8.01 -9.38
N ASP A 12 0.14 8.74 -8.28
CA ASP A 12 -0.70 8.34 -7.16
C ASP A 12 -2.17 8.30 -7.51
N GLU A 13 -2.69 9.40 -8.00
CA GLU A 13 -4.11 9.46 -8.33
C GLU A 13 -4.44 8.60 -9.52
N GLU A 14 -3.49 8.55 -10.45
CA GLU A 14 -3.70 7.75 -11.66
C GLU A 14 -3.71 6.27 -11.34
N ALA A 15 -3.00 5.88 -10.29
CA ALA A 15 -2.86 4.48 -9.96
C ALA A 15 -4.04 3.93 -9.17
N LEU A 16 -4.84 4.80 -8.57
CA LEU A 16 -5.95 4.35 -7.74
C LEU A 16 -7.20 4.14 -8.57
N PRO A 17 -7.76 2.93 -8.55
CA PRO A 17 -9.02 2.65 -9.26
C PRO A 17 -10.25 3.03 -8.45
N PHE A 18 -10.07 3.72 -7.34
CA PHE A 18 -11.15 4.15 -6.45
C PHE A 18 -10.68 5.37 -5.68
N PRO A 19 -11.62 6.16 -5.15
CA PRO A 19 -11.23 7.28 -4.27
C PRO A 19 -10.53 6.77 -3.03
N ALA A 20 -9.49 7.48 -2.61
CA ALA A 20 -8.67 7.02 -1.49
C ALA A 20 -9.47 6.79 -0.21
N ASP A 21 -10.46 7.65 0.04
CA ASP A 21 -11.21 7.52 1.28
C ASP A 21 -12.12 6.29 1.31
N TRP A 22 -12.33 5.64 0.16
CA TRP A 22 -13.11 4.41 0.14
C TRP A 22 -12.47 3.32 0.99
N VAL A 23 -11.18 3.38 1.19
CA VAL A 23 -10.51 2.39 2.03
C VAL A 23 -11.14 2.38 3.43
N LYS A 24 -11.57 3.55 3.89
CA LYS A 24 -12.23 3.65 5.19
C LYS A 24 -13.75 3.58 5.08
N THR A 25 -14.32 4.21 4.07
CA THR A 25 -15.75 4.41 4.01
C THR A 25 -16.48 3.33 3.22
N GLN A 26 -15.80 2.66 2.28
CA GLN A 26 -16.40 1.64 1.44
C GLN A 26 -15.48 0.43 1.35
N PRO A 27 -15.13 -0.19 2.48
CA PRO A 27 -14.13 -1.27 2.45
C PRO A 27 -14.54 -2.45 1.59
N ARG A 28 -15.83 -2.79 1.56
CA ARG A 28 -16.26 -3.93 0.76
C ARG A 28 -16.09 -3.68 -0.73
N LYS A 29 -16.33 -2.45 -1.17
CA LYS A 29 -16.12 -2.11 -2.56
C LYS A 29 -14.64 -2.20 -2.91
N VAL A 30 -13.79 -1.76 -1.99
CA VAL A 30 -12.35 -1.83 -2.20
C VAL A 30 -11.91 -3.29 -2.26
N GLU A 31 -12.43 -4.13 -1.37
CA GLU A 31 -12.11 -5.56 -1.41
C GLU A 31 -12.44 -6.17 -2.75
N ASP A 32 -13.63 -5.84 -3.27
CA ASP A 32 -14.05 -6.37 -4.56
C ASP A 32 -13.11 -5.93 -5.67
N ILE A 33 -12.73 -4.67 -5.65
CA ILE A 33 -11.83 -4.14 -6.67
C ILE A 33 -10.47 -4.83 -6.56
N LEU A 34 -9.95 -4.95 -5.33
CA LEU A 34 -8.65 -5.57 -5.12
C LEU A 34 -8.62 -7.01 -5.59
N SER A 35 -9.73 -7.71 -5.44
CA SER A 35 -9.77 -9.13 -5.83
C SER A 35 -9.53 -9.32 -7.32
N GLY A 36 -9.74 -8.29 -8.12
CA GLY A 36 -9.48 -8.35 -9.55
C GLY A 36 -8.13 -7.78 -9.96
N LEU A 37 -7.32 -7.36 -9.00
CA LEU A 37 -6.03 -6.74 -9.32
C LEU A 37 -4.89 -7.69 -9.02
N SER A 38 -3.84 -7.57 -9.81
CA SER A 38 -2.60 -8.32 -9.56
C SER A 38 -1.87 -7.75 -8.36
N VAL A 39 -0.86 -8.49 -7.90
CA VAL A 39 -0.01 -8.00 -6.82
C VAL A 39 0.62 -6.67 -7.18
N GLU A 40 1.13 -6.56 -8.42
CA GLU A 40 1.79 -5.33 -8.85
C GLU A 40 0.83 -4.16 -8.88
N GLU A 41 -0.40 -4.41 -9.32
CA GLU A 41 -1.40 -3.35 -9.35
C GLU A 41 -1.77 -2.91 -7.94
N GLN A 42 -1.86 -3.86 -7.02
CA GLN A 42 -2.16 -3.53 -5.64
C GLN A 42 -1.00 -2.77 -4.98
N VAL A 43 0.24 -3.13 -5.32
CA VAL A 43 1.39 -2.38 -4.85
C VAL A 43 1.29 -0.92 -5.26
N ARG A 44 0.90 -0.68 -6.51
CA ARG A 44 0.75 0.70 -6.97
C ARG A 44 -0.33 1.43 -6.19
N CYS A 45 -1.41 0.74 -5.86
CA CYS A 45 -2.45 1.35 -5.03
C CYS A 45 -1.89 1.75 -3.67
N VAL A 46 -1.13 0.85 -3.06
CA VAL A 46 -0.56 1.13 -1.74
C VAL A 46 0.36 2.35 -1.82
N LEU A 47 1.20 2.40 -2.85
CA LEU A 47 2.15 3.50 -2.97
C LEU A 47 1.46 4.84 -3.18
N GLY A 48 0.22 4.85 -3.62
CA GLY A 48 -0.53 6.08 -3.82
C GLY A 48 -1.32 6.54 -2.61
N LEU A 49 -1.15 5.89 -1.47
CA LEU A 49 -1.90 6.21 -0.26
C LEU A 49 -0.96 6.67 0.84
N ASP A 50 -1.51 7.41 1.81
CA ASP A 50 -0.72 7.75 2.98
C ASP A 50 -0.61 6.51 3.90
N PRO A 51 0.31 6.53 4.86
CA PRO A 51 0.61 5.30 5.63
C PRO A 51 -0.57 4.66 6.33
N GLN A 52 -1.46 5.45 6.91
CA GLN A 52 -2.60 4.87 7.60
C GLN A 52 -3.51 4.13 6.62
N LEU A 53 -3.75 4.74 5.46
CA LEU A 53 -4.58 4.11 4.45
C LEU A 53 -3.86 2.94 3.79
N GLN A 54 -2.53 3.00 3.69
CA GLN A 54 -1.76 1.87 3.19
C GLN A 54 -2.02 0.64 4.04
N GLN A 55 -1.95 0.79 5.35
CA GLN A 55 -2.19 -0.33 6.24
C GLN A 55 -3.62 -0.83 6.11
N ASN A 56 -4.57 0.09 6.07
CA ASN A 56 -5.96 -0.29 5.94
C ASN A 56 -6.20 -1.09 4.67
N LEU A 57 -5.58 -0.66 3.57
CA LEU A 57 -5.74 -1.38 2.31
C LEU A 57 -5.15 -2.77 2.38
N LEU A 58 -3.98 -2.90 3.01
CA LEU A 58 -3.36 -4.21 3.16
C LEU A 58 -4.25 -5.16 3.95
N MET A 59 -4.97 -4.64 4.94
CA MET A 59 -5.89 -5.47 5.71
C MET A 59 -7.05 -5.97 4.86
N LEU A 60 -7.38 -5.29 3.79
CA LEU A 60 -8.48 -5.66 2.92
C LEU A 60 -8.07 -6.62 1.80
N SER A 61 -6.79 -6.79 1.58
CA SER A 61 -6.30 -7.57 0.45
C SER A 61 -6.13 -9.03 0.83
N GLU A 62 -6.63 -9.92 -0.05
CA GLU A 62 -6.39 -11.35 0.13
C GLU A 62 -4.95 -11.72 -0.18
N LYS A 63 -4.24 -10.83 -0.85
CA LYS A 63 -2.83 -11.03 -1.20
C LYS A 63 -1.93 -10.15 -0.35
N ALA A 64 -2.36 -9.87 0.87
CA ALA A 64 -1.68 -8.91 1.74
C ALA A 64 -0.19 -9.23 1.92
N VAL A 65 0.13 -10.51 2.13
CA VAL A 65 1.53 -10.90 2.34
C VAL A 65 2.35 -10.62 1.09
N GLU A 66 1.85 -11.07 -0.05
CA GLU A 66 2.56 -10.88 -1.31
C GLU A 66 2.72 -9.40 -1.63
N VAL A 67 1.67 -8.62 -1.41
CA VAL A 67 1.72 -7.19 -1.67
C VAL A 67 2.73 -6.52 -0.74
N THR A 68 2.67 -6.85 0.55
CA THR A 68 3.60 -6.28 1.51
C THR A 68 5.04 -6.59 1.12
N GLN A 69 5.32 -7.84 0.77
CA GLN A 69 6.69 -8.24 0.45
C GLN A 69 7.15 -7.69 -0.88
N ALA A 70 6.22 -7.27 -1.74
CA ALA A 70 6.58 -6.67 -3.02
C ALA A 70 6.85 -5.17 -2.89
N LEU A 71 6.52 -4.56 -1.75
CA LEU A 71 6.81 -3.14 -1.53
C LEU A 71 8.31 -2.94 -1.31
N PRO A 72 8.83 -1.77 -1.73
CA PRO A 72 10.21 -1.44 -1.36
C PRO A 72 10.37 -1.43 0.15
N ALA A 73 11.52 -1.88 0.63
CA ALA A 73 11.75 -1.94 2.08
C ALA A 73 11.58 -0.58 2.73
N GLU A 74 11.99 0.46 2.04
CA GLU A 74 11.87 1.82 2.54
C GLU A 74 10.40 2.19 2.78
N GLU A 75 9.52 1.75 1.90
CA GLU A 75 8.10 2.05 2.03
C GLU A 75 7.49 1.34 3.22
N VAL A 76 7.87 0.09 3.43
CA VAL A 76 7.39 -0.66 4.59
C VAL A 76 7.90 0.00 5.88
N TYR A 77 9.16 0.40 5.87
CA TYR A 77 9.74 1.08 7.01
C TYR A 77 8.97 2.37 7.34
N ASN A 78 8.71 3.17 6.32
CA ASN A 78 7.99 4.43 6.51
C ASN A 78 6.57 4.19 7.02
N LEU A 79 5.92 3.17 6.49
CA LEU A 79 4.58 2.84 6.94
C LEU A 79 4.57 2.53 8.43
N ILE A 80 5.48 1.67 8.86
CA ILE A 80 5.53 1.26 10.25
C ILE A 80 5.92 2.42 11.15
N LYS A 81 6.83 3.26 10.67
CA LYS A 81 7.26 4.41 11.45
C LYS A 81 6.12 5.41 11.65
N GLU A 82 5.35 5.66 10.60
CA GLU A 82 4.27 6.65 10.68
C GLU A 82 3.06 6.12 11.44
N VAL A 83 2.73 4.87 11.25
CA VAL A 83 1.58 4.28 11.94
C VAL A 83 1.91 3.94 13.38
N GLY A 84 3.16 3.59 13.64
CA GLY A 84 3.56 3.20 14.98
C GLY A 84 3.74 1.69 15.07
N ARG A 85 4.77 1.30 15.82
CA ARG A 85 5.13 -0.11 15.88
C ARG A 85 3.99 -0.99 16.39
N GLU A 86 3.33 -0.52 17.43
CA GLU A 86 2.28 -1.33 18.03
C GLU A 86 1.07 -1.49 17.12
N ASP A 87 0.75 -0.43 16.39
CA ASP A 87 -0.42 -0.46 15.51
C ASP A 87 -0.13 -1.12 14.18
N SER A 88 1.12 -1.40 13.88
CA SER A 88 1.51 -2.01 12.61
C SER A 88 2.08 -3.41 12.76
N LEU A 89 1.76 -4.09 13.86
CA LEU A 89 2.28 -5.43 14.10
C LEU A 89 1.94 -6.40 12.98
N LEU A 90 0.74 -6.26 12.42
CA LEU A 90 0.34 -7.16 11.35
C LEU A 90 1.22 -6.97 10.11
N VAL A 91 1.52 -5.72 9.78
CA VAL A 91 2.41 -5.44 8.65
C VAL A 91 3.79 -6.00 8.93
N LEU A 92 4.27 -5.81 10.16
CA LEU A 92 5.57 -6.37 10.55
C LEU A 92 5.61 -7.87 10.36
N SER A 93 4.51 -8.54 10.71
CA SER A 93 4.47 -10.00 10.61
C SER A 93 4.45 -10.49 9.17
N MET A 94 4.08 -9.61 8.23
CA MET A 94 4.04 -9.97 6.82
C MET A 94 5.31 -9.60 6.06
N ALA A 95 6.17 -8.79 6.67
CA ALA A 95 7.36 -8.31 5.99
C ALA A 95 8.37 -9.43 5.76
N SER A 96 9.15 -9.31 4.68
CA SER A 96 10.17 -10.27 4.36
C SER A 96 11.41 -10.03 5.22
N PRO A 97 12.32 -11.03 5.30
CA PRO A 97 13.58 -10.82 6.03
C PRO A 97 14.38 -9.63 5.50
N ASP A 98 14.40 -9.45 4.18
CA ASP A 98 15.13 -8.32 3.59
C ASP A 98 14.52 -6.99 4.03
N GLN A 99 13.19 -6.91 4.08
CA GLN A 99 12.53 -5.70 4.51
C GLN A 99 12.81 -5.43 5.98
N LEU A 100 12.81 -6.48 6.80
CA LEU A 100 13.12 -6.32 8.21
C LEU A 100 14.57 -5.92 8.41
N GLN A 101 15.46 -6.44 7.58
CA GLN A 101 16.88 -6.08 7.67
C GLN A 101 17.07 -4.58 7.51
N TYR A 102 16.28 -3.96 6.64
CA TYR A 102 16.36 -2.54 6.42
C TYR A 102 16.20 -1.76 7.75
N PHE A 103 15.34 -2.26 8.62
CA PHE A 103 15.08 -1.59 9.90
C PHE A 103 16.34 -1.52 10.75
N PHE A 104 17.16 -2.52 10.66
CA PHE A 104 18.39 -2.55 11.48
C PHE A 104 19.52 -1.75 10.85
N ASP A 105 19.40 -1.45 9.56
CA ASP A 105 20.44 -0.74 8.83
C ASP A 105 20.26 0.77 8.83
N VAL A 106 19.10 1.26 9.23
CA VAL A 106 18.82 2.71 9.18
C VAL A 106 18.75 3.34 10.57
#